data_062c8e36b0974dc50c27e579b26f97d3
#
_entry.id   062c8e36b0974dc50c27e579b26f97d3
#
_cell.length_a   1.000
_cell.length_b   1.000
_cell.length_c   1.000
_cell.angle_alpha   90.00
_cell.angle_beta   90.00
_cell.angle_gamma   90.00
#
_symmetry.space_group_name_H-M   'P 1'
#
loop_
_entity.id
_entity.type
_entity.pdbx_description
1 polymer ?
#
loop_
_entity_poly.entity_id
_entity_poly.type
_entity_poly.pdbx_seq_one_letter_code
_entity_poly.pdbx_strand_id
1 'polypeptide(L)'
;MRLYKKEGNIIQILSFPNENVEKGDYLLIEDAEAQKALIAQVIDVQFANIPGVLEELLRSLPDGGGLIQGEDIDPLEIAPHITYIQDSRLLICKIRATVEGEILSPSTSWLPSRSQSSVRKLPIATLLKLAKVNGNLPITLGVTKENSLLTIDASSLDGRLNIITGKKETGKSHLSKLLITSLLQYKAVVVVLDLNGEYTGLGFTSDGKRNAYYNKIHVLTPAQNFKVAIKQLHLNVILNILIHALHLPGTSAREFRRIWQHLKDKGCLTLHELGEAIRNWNCNQNVRDALFSRYYALVNSGFFTDNVAEATLLEECLFKAREEGGAVIINLRNTSPIDRQIVVEYLLGKLVELLTSWRLKAVFLFAEEAHLYLRETYWDDIVTRMRHYGIFTTFITNQPDTIRENIYRQADNIFLFN
;
A
#
# COMPACT_ATOMS: atom_id res chain seq x y z
N MET A 1 -21.75 -3.97 -27.98
CA MET A 1 -20.43 -4.62 -27.88
C MET A 1 -20.49 -6.09 -28.23
N ARG A 2 -19.45 -6.65 -28.86
CA ARG A 2 -19.36 -8.08 -29.23
C ARG A 2 -18.00 -8.66 -28.87
N LEU A 3 -18.00 -9.92 -28.42
CA LEU A 3 -16.78 -10.68 -28.14
C LEU A 3 -16.04 -11.00 -29.44
N TYR A 4 -14.79 -10.54 -29.57
CA TYR A 4 -13.98 -10.79 -30.76
C TYR A 4 -13.00 -11.96 -30.54
N LYS A 5 -12.10 -11.87 -29.57
CA LYS A 5 -11.04 -12.87 -29.35
C LYS A 5 -10.69 -12.98 -27.86
N LYS A 6 -10.27 -14.18 -27.45
CA LYS A 6 -9.70 -14.42 -26.11
C LYS A 6 -8.33 -15.12 -26.24
N GLU A 7 -7.32 -14.58 -25.58
CA GLU A 7 -5.96 -15.11 -25.48
C GLU A 7 -5.49 -15.08 -24.03
N GLY A 8 -5.43 -16.23 -23.40
CA GLY A 8 -5.09 -16.31 -21.98
C GLY A 8 -6.02 -15.47 -21.10
N ASN A 9 -5.46 -14.50 -20.39
CA ASN A 9 -6.19 -13.57 -19.52
C ASN A 9 -6.66 -12.28 -20.23
N ILE A 10 -6.39 -12.16 -21.52
CA ILE A 10 -6.81 -11.00 -22.34
C ILE A 10 -8.02 -11.39 -23.18
N ILE A 11 -8.99 -10.53 -23.21
CA ILE A 11 -10.17 -10.63 -24.05
C ILE A 11 -10.31 -9.36 -24.88
N GLN A 12 -10.59 -9.50 -26.16
CA GLN A 12 -10.79 -8.42 -27.10
C GLN A 12 -12.26 -8.31 -27.42
N ILE A 13 -12.79 -7.11 -27.36
CA ILE A 13 -14.20 -6.80 -27.54
C ILE A 13 -14.33 -5.70 -28.55
N LEU A 14 -15.19 -5.89 -29.55
CA LEU A 14 -15.58 -4.85 -30.50
C LEU A 14 -16.63 -3.96 -29.85
N SER A 15 -16.36 -2.68 -29.80
CA SER A 15 -17.28 -1.63 -29.34
C SER A 15 -17.69 -0.73 -30.52
N PHE A 16 -18.95 -0.40 -30.56
CA PHE A 16 -19.53 0.42 -31.62
C PHE A 16 -19.56 1.91 -31.22
N PRO A 17 -19.67 2.86 -32.18
CA PRO A 17 -19.58 4.30 -31.91
C PRO A 17 -20.53 4.82 -30.83
N ASN A 18 -21.70 4.22 -30.69
CA ASN A 18 -22.72 4.62 -29.73
C ASN A 18 -22.49 4.10 -28.33
N GLU A 19 -21.42 3.32 -28.09
CA GLU A 19 -21.09 2.72 -26.80
C GLU A 19 -19.98 3.52 -26.11
N ASN A 20 -20.33 4.17 -25.01
CA ASN A 20 -19.37 4.97 -24.25
C ASN A 20 -18.60 4.09 -23.27
N VAL A 21 -17.44 3.59 -23.71
CA VAL A 21 -16.54 2.78 -22.91
C VAL A 21 -15.16 3.43 -22.91
N GLU A 22 -14.59 3.58 -21.71
CA GLU A 22 -13.29 4.17 -21.48
C GLU A 22 -12.32 3.17 -20.85
N LYS A 23 -11.03 3.47 -20.96
CA LYS A 23 -10.00 2.74 -20.23
C LYS A 23 -10.26 2.80 -18.71
N GLY A 24 -10.23 1.63 -18.05
CA GLY A 24 -10.55 1.46 -16.65
C GLY A 24 -11.96 0.94 -16.37
N ASP A 25 -12.89 1.06 -17.33
CA ASP A 25 -14.24 0.52 -17.17
C ASP A 25 -14.25 -1.00 -17.03
N TYR A 26 -15.25 -1.51 -16.33
CA TYR A 26 -15.50 -2.94 -16.22
C TYR A 26 -16.62 -3.37 -17.13
N LEU A 27 -16.43 -4.52 -17.77
CA LEU A 27 -17.41 -5.15 -18.65
C LEU A 27 -17.81 -6.50 -18.10
N LEU A 28 -19.08 -6.84 -18.23
CA LEU A 28 -19.65 -8.14 -17.94
C LEU A 28 -19.96 -8.84 -19.25
N ILE A 29 -19.35 -9.99 -19.45
CA ILE A 29 -19.58 -10.87 -20.61
C ILE A 29 -20.39 -12.05 -20.11
N GLU A 30 -21.69 -12.06 -20.39
CA GLU A 30 -22.64 -13.08 -19.92
C GLU A 30 -22.93 -14.08 -21.04
N ASP A 31 -22.83 -15.35 -20.72
CA ASP A 31 -23.28 -16.46 -21.59
C ASP A 31 -24.51 -17.08 -20.93
N ALA A 32 -25.67 -16.88 -21.59
CA ALA A 32 -26.95 -17.29 -21.01
C ALA A 32 -27.12 -18.81 -20.95
N GLU A 33 -26.55 -19.57 -21.88
CA GLU A 33 -26.64 -21.03 -21.87
C GLU A 33 -25.73 -21.66 -20.79
N ALA A 34 -24.51 -21.11 -20.65
CA ALA A 34 -23.57 -21.60 -19.66
C ALA A 34 -23.91 -21.14 -18.23
N GLN A 35 -24.83 -20.16 -18.06
CA GLN A 35 -25.16 -19.51 -16.80
C GLN A 35 -23.91 -18.97 -16.06
N LYS A 36 -22.93 -18.51 -16.85
CA LYS A 36 -21.65 -17.98 -16.37
C LYS A 36 -21.39 -16.60 -17.00
N ALA A 37 -20.62 -15.81 -16.29
CA ALA A 37 -20.16 -14.52 -16.82
C ALA A 37 -18.67 -14.29 -16.52
N LEU A 38 -18.01 -13.52 -17.39
CA LEU A 38 -16.67 -12.99 -17.13
C LEU A 38 -16.75 -11.50 -16.75
N ILE A 39 -15.99 -11.13 -15.75
CA ILE A 39 -15.71 -9.72 -15.46
C ILE A 39 -14.35 -9.39 -16.08
N ALA A 40 -14.35 -8.42 -16.99
CA ALA A 40 -13.15 -7.94 -17.67
C ALA A 40 -13.00 -6.43 -17.47
N GLN A 41 -11.76 -5.97 -17.27
CA GLN A 41 -11.43 -4.55 -17.17
C GLN A 41 -10.78 -4.07 -18.48
N VAL A 42 -11.24 -2.96 -19.00
CA VAL A 42 -10.65 -2.31 -20.18
C VAL A 42 -9.28 -1.74 -19.81
N ILE A 43 -8.24 -2.28 -20.41
CA ILE A 43 -6.85 -1.84 -20.17
C ILE A 43 -6.32 -0.97 -21.30
N ASP A 44 -6.89 -1.09 -22.51
CA ASP A 44 -6.54 -0.26 -23.65
C ASP A 44 -7.71 -0.16 -24.64
N VAL A 45 -7.73 0.93 -25.44
CA VAL A 45 -8.75 1.19 -26.45
C VAL A 45 -8.03 1.58 -27.74
N GLN A 46 -8.30 0.86 -28.82
CA GLN A 46 -7.68 1.03 -30.13
C GLN A 46 -8.74 1.16 -31.20
N PHE A 47 -8.40 1.74 -32.38
CA PHE A 47 -9.28 1.65 -33.54
C PHE A 47 -9.33 0.23 -34.11
N ALA A 48 -10.49 -0.19 -34.59
CA ALA A 48 -10.71 -1.55 -35.10
C ALA A 48 -10.13 -1.79 -36.52
N ASN A 49 -8.91 -1.27 -36.80
CA ASN A 49 -8.25 -1.36 -38.10
C ASN A 49 -7.49 -2.69 -38.33
N ILE A 50 -7.96 -3.79 -37.76
CA ILE A 50 -7.27 -5.08 -37.84
C ILE A 50 -7.93 -5.93 -38.96
N PRO A 51 -7.13 -6.55 -39.86
CA PRO A 51 -7.65 -7.51 -40.83
C PRO A 51 -8.49 -8.62 -40.16
N GLY A 52 -9.68 -8.90 -40.68
CA GLY A 52 -10.63 -9.82 -40.05
C GLY A 52 -11.65 -9.18 -39.10
N VAL A 53 -11.33 -8.06 -38.45
CA VAL A 53 -12.31 -7.27 -37.68
C VAL A 53 -13.32 -6.61 -38.57
N LEU A 54 -12.89 -6.17 -39.76
CA LEU A 54 -13.76 -5.59 -40.80
C LEU A 54 -14.86 -6.57 -41.24
N GLU A 55 -14.49 -7.84 -41.44
CA GLU A 55 -15.45 -8.89 -41.81
C GLU A 55 -16.46 -9.17 -40.69
N GLU A 56 -16.01 -9.16 -39.45
CA GLU A 56 -16.85 -9.36 -38.26
C GLU A 56 -17.82 -8.17 -38.08
N LEU A 57 -17.34 -6.96 -38.32
CA LEU A 57 -18.16 -5.74 -38.32
C LEU A 57 -19.22 -5.75 -39.40
N LEU A 58 -18.86 -6.12 -40.62
CA LEU A 58 -19.81 -6.24 -41.74
C LEU A 58 -20.92 -7.27 -41.47
N ARG A 59 -20.57 -8.40 -40.83
CA ARG A 59 -21.55 -9.41 -40.38
C ARG A 59 -22.47 -8.93 -39.25
N SER A 60 -22.08 -7.92 -38.52
CA SER A 60 -22.80 -7.43 -37.34
C SER A 60 -23.70 -6.22 -37.62
N LEU A 61 -23.72 -5.73 -38.82
CA LEU A 61 -24.67 -4.68 -39.24
C LEU A 61 -26.12 -5.19 -39.16
N PRO A 62 -27.08 -4.35 -38.74
CA PRO A 62 -28.47 -4.75 -38.50
C PRO A 62 -29.16 -5.35 -39.70
N ASP A 63 -28.79 -4.96 -40.91
CA ASP A 63 -29.33 -5.46 -42.17
C ASP A 63 -28.50 -6.61 -42.73
N GLY A 64 -28.17 -7.54 -41.85
CA GLY A 64 -27.26 -8.65 -42.05
C GLY A 64 -27.37 -9.32 -43.42
N GLY A 65 -26.26 -9.35 -44.14
CA GLY A 65 -26.02 -10.32 -45.19
C GLY A 65 -26.56 -9.99 -46.57
N GLY A 66 -27.20 -8.85 -46.77
CA GLY A 66 -27.74 -8.46 -48.08
C GLY A 66 -26.76 -7.74 -49.02
N LEU A 67 -25.55 -7.48 -48.62
CA LEU A 67 -24.58 -6.62 -49.33
C LEU A 67 -23.94 -7.27 -50.58
N ILE A 68 -24.27 -8.49 -50.95
CA ILE A 68 -23.63 -9.16 -52.09
C ILE A 68 -24.65 -9.87 -53.00
N GLN A 69 -25.87 -9.41 -53.10
CA GLN A 69 -26.78 -9.84 -54.17
C GLN A 69 -27.76 -8.74 -54.53
N GLY A 70 -27.40 -7.92 -55.49
CA GLY A 70 -28.35 -6.99 -56.09
C GLY A 70 -27.70 -5.78 -56.74
N GLU A 71 -28.07 -5.49 -57.93
CA GLU A 71 -27.58 -4.42 -58.82
C GLU A 71 -28.00 -2.99 -58.44
N ASP A 72 -28.59 -2.77 -57.26
CA ASP A 72 -29.09 -1.46 -56.78
C ASP A 72 -28.53 -1.04 -55.39
N ILE A 73 -27.21 -1.05 -55.26
CA ILE A 73 -26.59 -0.45 -54.02
C ILE A 73 -26.42 1.04 -54.28
N ASP A 74 -27.25 1.87 -53.66
CA ASP A 74 -27.02 3.31 -53.60
C ASP A 74 -25.69 3.60 -52.87
N PRO A 75 -24.69 4.22 -53.59
CA PRO A 75 -23.41 4.55 -52.97
C PRO A 75 -23.52 5.45 -51.71
N LEU A 76 -24.61 6.18 -51.56
CA LEU A 76 -24.90 7.04 -50.42
C LEU A 76 -25.29 6.25 -49.15
N GLU A 77 -25.81 5.05 -49.24
CA GLU A 77 -26.13 4.18 -48.12
C GLU A 77 -24.89 3.48 -47.54
N ILE A 78 -23.81 3.34 -48.32
CA ILE A 78 -22.56 2.72 -47.86
C ILE A 78 -21.75 3.67 -46.97
N ALA A 79 -21.83 4.99 -47.20
CA ALA A 79 -21.04 5.97 -46.46
C ALA A 79 -21.30 5.96 -44.95
N PRO A 80 -22.55 5.86 -44.42
CA PRO A 80 -22.81 5.72 -43.00
C PRO A 80 -22.21 4.45 -42.40
N HIS A 81 -22.25 3.34 -43.15
CA HIS A 81 -21.67 2.07 -42.71
C HIS A 81 -20.14 2.10 -42.65
N ILE A 82 -19.50 2.75 -43.64
CA ILE A 82 -18.03 2.93 -43.62
C ILE A 82 -17.61 3.78 -42.44
N THR A 83 -18.28 4.89 -42.17
CA THR A 83 -18.01 5.75 -41.01
C THR A 83 -18.22 4.99 -39.69
N TYR A 84 -19.31 4.22 -39.61
CA TYR A 84 -19.60 3.39 -38.43
C TYR A 84 -18.50 2.35 -38.17
N ILE A 85 -17.97 1.72 -39.22
CA ILE A 85 -16.87 0.77 -39.15
C ILE A 85 -15.57 1.48 -38.75
N GLN A 86 -15.27 2.64 -39.36
CA GLN A 86 -14.06 3.42 -39.07
C GLN A 86 -14.02 3.91 -37.62
N ASP A 87 -15.15 4.27 -37.03
CA ASP A 87 -15.29 4.75 -35.67
C ASP A 87 -15.43 3.62 -34.64
N SER A 88 -15.51 2.38 -35.10
CA SER A 88 -15.55 1.23 -34.20
C SER A 88 -14.22 1.03 -33.49
N ARG A 89 -14.29 0.60 -32.26
CA ARG A 89 -13.13 0.46 -31.36
C ARG A 89 -12.92 -0.98 -30.97
N LEU A 90 -11.65 -1.37 -30.86
CA LEU A 90 -11.22 -2.62 -30.23
C LEU A 90 -10.82 -2.36 -28.78
N LEU A 91 -11.58 -2.90 -27.86
CA LEU A 91 -11.29 -2.84 -26.43
C LEU A 91 -10.39 -4.02 -26.06
N ILE A 92 -9.22 -3.74 -25.57
CA ILE A 92 -8.33 -4.74 -24.97
C ILE A 92 -8.67 -4.81 -23.51
N CYS A 93 -9.17 -5.96 -23.05
CA CYS A 93 -9.65 -6.14 -21.70
C CYS A 93 -8.89 -7.25 -20.99
N LYS A 94 -8.57 -7.04 -19.71
CA LYS A 94 -8.01 -8.07 -18.84
C LYS A 94 -9.11 -8.73 -18.03
N ILE A 95 -9.22 -10.05 -18.12
CA ILE A 95 -10.18 -10.82 -17.33
C ILE A 95 -9.75 -10.74 -15.86
N ARG A 96 -10.68 -10.39 -14.99
CA ARG A 96 -10.47 -10.25 -13.55
C ARG A 96 -11.07 -11.40 -12.76
N ALA A 97 -12.24 -11.89 -13.17
CA ALA A 97 -12.94 -12.96 -12.48
C ALA A 97 -13.96 -13.63 -13.38
N THR A 98 -14.39 -14.82 -12.99
CA THR A 98 -15.56 -15.52 -13.49
C THR A 98 -16.67 -15.47 -12.44
N VAL A 99 -17.89 -15.22 -12.86
CA VAL A 99 -19.09 -15.21 -12.02
C VAL A 99 -19.95 -16.41 -12.35
N GLU A 100 -20.29 -17.22 -11.33
CA GLU A 100 -21.24 -18.33 -11.42
C GLU A 100 -22.33 -18.10 -10.36
N GLY A 101 -23.50 -17.63 -10.78
CA GLY A 101 -24.54 -17.16 -9.85
C GLY A 101 -24.07 -15.96 -9.06
N GLU A 102 -23.95 -16.10 -7.73
CA GLU A 102 -23.44 -15.06 -6.82
C GLU A 102 -21.97 -15.28 -6.40
N ILE A 103 -21.30 -16.28 -6.96
CA ILE A 103 -19.93 -16.64 -6.58
C ILE A 103 -18.95 -16.04 -7.57
N LEU A 104 -18.02 -15.26 -7.03
CA LEU A 104 -16.89 -14.71 -7.79
C LEU A 104 -15.69 -15.64 -7.67
N SER A 105 -15.20 -16.15 -8.79
CA SER A 105 -14.02 -17.02 -8.87
C SER A 105 -12.88 -16.31 -9.59
N PRO A 106 -11.63 -16.40 -9.13
CA PRO A 106 -10.47 -15.83 -9.83
C PRO A 106 -10.10 -16.61 -11.11
N SER A 107 -10.83 -17.67 -11.45
CA SER A 107 -10.60 -18.45 -12.67
C SER A 107 -10.80 -17.60 -13.92
N THR A 108 -9.88 -17.72 -14.88
CA THR A 108 -9.92 -17.00 -16.15
C THR A 108 -9.91 -17.96 -17.36
N SER A 109 -9.96 -19.27 -17.12
CA SER A 109 -9.80 -20.29 -18.14
C SER A 109 -11.03 -20.49 -19.04
N TRP A 110 -12.22 -20.18 -18.52
CA TRP A 110 -13.46 -20.38 -19.26
C TRP A 110 -13.51 -19.49 -20.50
N LEU A 111 -14.03 -20.07 -21.62
CA LEU A 111 -14.21 -19.38 -22.89
C LEU A 111 -15.71 -19.25 -23.18
N PRO A 112 -16.27 -18.01 -23.15
CA PRO A 112 -17.67 -17.77 -23.51
C PRO A 112 -17.93 -17.94 -25.02
N SER A 113 -19.16 -18.28 -25.38
CA SER A 113 -19.60 -18.36 -26.77
C SER A 113 -19.64 -16.97 -27.43
N ARG A 114 -19.10 -16.83 -28.65
CA ARG A 114 -19.17 -15.56 -29.37
C ARG A 114 -20.58 -15.19 -29.81
N SER A 115 -21.38 -16.16 -30.19
CA SER A 115 -22.72 -15.94 -30.74
C SER A 115 -23.79 -15.76 -29.68
N GLN A 116 -23.57 -16.31 -28.48
CA GLN A 116 -24.57 -16.35 -27.41
C GLN A 116 -24.21 -15.43 -26.21
N SER A 117 -23.01 -14.86 -26.23
CA SER A 117 -22.59 -13.94 -25.17
C SER A 117 -23.07 -12.53 -25.42
N SER A 118 -23.66 -11.94 -24.38
CA SER A 118 -23.93 -10.52 -24.29
C SER A 118 -22.81 -9.80 -23.56
N VAL A 119 -22.44 -8.62 -24.02
CA VAL A 119 -21.41 -7.78 -23.41
C VAL A 119 -22.03 -6.46 -23.00
N ARG A 120 -21.91 -6.11 -21.73
CA ARG A 120 -22.42 -4.86 -21.19
C ARG A 120 -21.45 -4.22 -20.21
N LYS A 121 -21.54 -2.91 -20.05
CA LYS A 121 -20.79 -2.18 -19.01
C LYS A 121 -21.29 -2.61 -17.63
N LEU A 122 -20.35 -2.92 -16.74
CA LEU A 122 -20.65 -3.31 -15.36
C LEU A 122 -20.45 -2.10 -14.45
N PRO A 123 -21.51 -1.59 -13.83
CA PRO A 123 -21.39 -0.50 -12.84
C PRO A 123 -20.50 -0.93 -11.67
N ILE A 124 -19.65 0.00 -11.19
CA ILE A 124 -18.73 -0.27 -10.08
C ILE A 124 -19.51 -0.69 -8.82
N ALA A 125 -20.66 -0.08 -8.56
CA ALA A 125 -21.52 -0.46 -7.44
C ALA A 125 -21.94 -1.94 -7.47
N THR A 126 -22.26 -2.46 -8.68
CA THR A 126 -22.60 -3.88 -8.87
C THR A 126 -21.39 -4.77 -8.69
N LEU A 127 -20.21 -4.35 -9.21
CA LEU A 127 -18.96 -5.06 -9.02
C LEU A 127 -18.61 -5.21 -7.52
N LEU A 128 -18.74 -4.13 -6.74
CA LEU A 128 -18.47 -4.14 -5.30
C LEU A 128 -19.44 -5.05 -4.53
N LYS A 129 -20.71 -5.11 -4.93
CA LYS A 129 -21.69 -6.05 -4.38
C LYS A 129 -21.30 -7.50 -4.66
N LEU A 130 -20.93 -7.81 -5.90
CA LEU A 130 -20.47 -9.14 -6.30
C LEU A 130 -19.18 -9.55 -5.57
N ALA A 131 -18.27 -8.62 -5.37
CA ALA A 131 -17.03 -8.83 -4.63
C ALA A 131 -17.26 -8.98 -3.11
N LYS A 132 -18.51 -8.87 -2.61
CA LYS A 132 -18.86 -8.93 -1.18
C LYS A 132 -18.01 -7.99 -0.31
N VAL A 133 -17.70 -6.81 -0.84
CA VAL A 133 -16.86 -5.80 -0.15
C VAL A 133 -17.63 -5.14 1.02
N ASN A 134 -18.89 -5.49 1.22
CA ASN A 134 -19.71 -4.97 2.30
C ASN A 134 -19.41 -5.74 3.59
N GLY A 135 -18.70 -5.11 4.51
CA GLY A 135 -18.44 -5.59 5.87
C GLY A 135 -19.12 -4.70 6.92
N ASN A 136 -18.83 -4.99 8.19
CA ASN A 136 -19.41 -4.26 9.33
C ASN A 136 -18.68 -2.95 9.66
N LEU A 137 -17.54 -2.68 9.00
CA LEU A 137 -16.65 -1.54 9.29
C LEU A 137 -16.37 -0.73 8.01
N PRO A 138 -17.41 -0.08 7.41
CA PRO A 138 -17.29 0.58 6.13
C PRO A 138 -16.41 1.84 6.21
N ILE A 139 -15.46 1.95 5.29
CA ILE A 139 -14.66 3.16 5.04
C ILE A 139 -15.09 3.72 3.69
N THR A 140 -15.67 4.92 3.68
CA THR A 140 -16.05 5.61 2.45
C THR A 140 -14.83 6.31 1.85
N LEU A 141 -14.39 5.85 0.68
CA LEU A 141 -13.23 6.41 -0.03
C LEU A 141 -13.59 7.63 -0.88
N GLY A 142 -14.83 7.71 -1.34
CA GLY A 142 -15.31 8.77 -2.20
C GLY A 142 -16.57 8.39 -2.97
N VAL A 143 -16.77 9.04 -4.13
CA VAL A 143 -17.93 8.83 -5.02
C VAL A 143 -17.42 8.40 -6.39
N THR A 144 -18.08 7.45 -7.02
CA THR A 144 -17.77 7.04 -8.39
C THR A 144 -18.28 8.05 -9.40
N LYS A 145 -17.85 7.94 -10.67
CA LYS A 145 -18.42 8.72 -11.79
C LYS A 145 -19.94 8.57 -11.91
N GLU A 146 -20.49 7.45 -11.44
CA GLU A 146 -21.92 7.13 -11.44
C GLU A 146 -22.66 7.65 -10.19
N ASN A 147 -22.02 8.52 -9.41
CA ASN A 147 -22.56 9.10 -8.18
C ASN A 147 -22.87 8.06 -7.08
N SER A 148 -22.27 6.88 -7.15
CA SER A 148 -22.38 5.82 -6.15
C SER A 148 -21.23 5.93 -5.13
N LEU A 149 -21.50 5.66 -3.85
CA LEU A 149 -20.47 5.64 -2.81
C LEU A 149 -19.48 4.49 -3.07
N LEU A 150 -18.20 4.83 -3.10
CA LEU A 150 -17.11 3.86 -3.11
C LEU A 150 -16.69 3.57 -1.68
N THR A 151 -17.00 2.40 -1.19
CA THR A 151 -16.66 1.97 0.17
C THR A 151 -15.79 0.72 0.14
N ILE A 152 -14.89 0.60 1.11
CA ILE A 152 -14.20 -0.65 1.44
C ILE A 152 -14.51 -1.00 2.90
N ASP A 153 -14.33 -2.23 3.29
CA ASP A 153 -14.40 -2.62 4.70
C ASP A 153 -13.03 -2.49 5.36
N ALA A 154 -12.96 -2.00 6.59
CA ALA A 154 -11.70 -1.86 7.32
C ALA A 154 -10.98 -3.20 7.51
N SER A 155 -11.73 -4.31 7.59
CA SER A 155 -11.15 -5.66 7.64
C SER A 155 -10.38 -6.04 6.37
N SER A 156 -10.62 -5.35 5.25
CA SER A 156 -9.84 -5.52 4.03
C SER A 156 -8.40 -4.98 4.14
N LEU A 157 -8.11 -4.22 5.18
CA LEU A 157 -6.76 -3.72 5.49
C LEU A 157 -6.08 -4.58 6.57
N ASP A 158 -6.87 -5.31 7.35
CA ASP A 158 -6.40 -6.16 8.45
C ASP A 158 -5.68 -7.41 7.92
N GLY A 159 -4.53 -7.71 8.47
CA GLY A 159 -3.69 -8.83 8.02
C GLY A 159 -3.12 -8.64 6.61
N ARG A 160 -3.16 -7.45 6.04
CA ARG A 160 -2.87 -7.19 4.63
C ARG A 160 -1.72 -6.22 4.42
N LEU A 161 -1.08 -6.39 3.25
CA LEU A 161 -0.11 -5.45 2.73
C LEU A 161 -0.79 -4.53 1.71
N ASN A 162 -0.75 -3.23 1.98
CA ASN A 162 -1.41 -2.23 1.16
C ASN A 162 -0.37 -1.31 0.49
N ILE A 163 -0.64 -0.87 -0.72
CA ILE A 163 0.19 0.09 -1.46
C ILE A 163 -0.71 1.23 -1.96
N ILE A 164 -0.32 2.46 -1.67
CA ILE A 164 -0.93 3.67 -2.22
C ILE A 164 0.13 4.35 -3.09
N THR A 165 -0.11 4.43 -4.39
CA THR A 165 0.87 4.99 -5.32
C THR A 165 0.22 5.86 -6.40
N GLY A 166 1.02 6.75 -7.01
CA GLY A 166 0.61 7.67 -8.06
C GLY A 166 1.44 8.94 -8.04
N LYS A 167 1.25 9.82 -9.00
CA LYS A 167 1.99 11.09 -9.14
C LYS A 167 1.82 12.00 -7.91
N LYS A 168 2.68 13.01 -7.80
CA LYS A 168 2.51 14.05 -6.76
C LYS A 168 1.16 14.76 -6.95
N GLU A 169 0.58 15.21 -5.84
CA GLU A 169 -0.67 16.00 -5.79
C GLU A 169 -1.92 15.28 -6.32
N THR A 170 -1.88 13.96 -6.50
CA THR A 170 -3.03 13.19 -6.99
C THR A 170 -4.00 12.74 -5.89
N GLY A 171 -3.72 13.03 -4.61
CA GLY A 171 -4.62 12.70 -3.49
C GLY A 171 -4.17 11.52 -2.62
N LYS A 172 -2.95 10.96 -2.80
CA LYS A 172 -2.43 9.86 -1.98
C LYS A 172 -2.48 10.16 -0.47
N SER A 173 -1.94 11.31 -0.07
CA SER A 173 -1.92 11.73 1.34
C SER A 173 -3.34 12.01 1.87
N HIS A 174 -4.27 12.42 1.01
CA HIS A 174 -5.68 12.56 1.39
C HIS A 174 -6.31 11.20 1.68
N LEU A 175 -6.12 10.22 0.78
CA LEU A 175 -6.61 8.86 1.00
C LEU A 175 -6.02 8.24 2.27
N SER A 176 -4.71 8.36 2.48
CA SER A 176 -4.08 7.79 3.68
C SER A 176 -4.57 8.45 4.97
N LYS A 177 -4.77 9.77 5.00
CA LYS A 177 -5.40 10.47 6.13
C LYS A 177 -6.82 9.99 6.40
N LEU A 178 -7.61 9.78 5.34
CA LEU A 178 -8.96 9.25 5.42
C LEU A 178 -8.94 7.82 5.99
N LEU A 179 -8.07 6.94 5.51
CA LEU A 179 -7.91 5.59 6.04
C LEU A 179 -7.51 5.61 7.52
N ILE A 180 -6.52 6.43 7.90
CA ILE A 180 -6.08 6.59 9.28
C ILE A 180 -7.24 7.02 10.16
N THR A 181 -7.93 8.11 9.84
CA THR A 181 -9.05 8.62 10.65
C THR A 181 -10.20 7.63 10.78
N SER A 182 -10.49 6.88 9.71
CA SER A 182 -11.50 5.82 9.75
C SER A 182 -11.07 4.66 10.65
N LEU A 183 -9.81 4.24 10.59
CA LEU A 183 -9.26 3.21 11.49
C LEU A 183 -9.33 3.65 12.97
N LEU A 184 -9.12 4.95 13.27
CA LEU A 184 -9.28 5.46 14.64
C LEU A 184 -10.72 5.37 15.13
N GLN A 185 -11.72 5.49 14.26
CA GLN A 185 -13.13 5.29 14.61
C GLN A 185 -13.39 3.85 15.04
N TYR A 186 -12.68 2.90 14.43
CA TYR A 186 -12.76 1.48 14.74
C TYR A 186 -11.79 1.03 15.85
N LYS A 187 -11.24 1.99 16.61
CA LYS A 187 -10.32 1.75 17.74
C LYS A 187 -9.04 1.02 17.36
N ALA A 188 -8.55 1.22 16.15
CA ALA A 188 -7.28 0.67 15.72
C ALA A 188 -6.10 1.46 16.32
N VAL A 189 -4.97 0.77 16.51
CA VAL A 189 -3.67 1.38 16.79
C VAL A 189 -2.98 1.67 15.47
N VAL A 190 -2.70 2.92 15.21
CA VAL A 190 -2.05 3.36 13.97
C VAL A 190 -0.68 3.97 14.28
N VAL A 191 0.32 3.62 13.51
CA VAL A 191 1.64 4.26 13.53
C VAL A 191 1.93 4.82 12.15
N VAL A 192 2.36 6.07 12.08
CA VAL A 192 2.66 6.76 10.83
C VAL A 192 4.12 7.20 10.82
N LEU A 193 4.88 6.77 9.81
CA LEU A 193 6.21 7.28 9.49
C LEU A 193 6.04 8.45 8.52
N ASP A 194 6.02 9.67 9.07
CA ASP A 194 5.71 10.93 8.37
C ASP A 194 6.99 11.61 7.91
N LEU A 195 7.39 11.36 6.68
CA LEU A 195 8.63 11.91 6.13
C LEU A 195 8.51 13.39 5.76
N ASN A 196 7.33 13.81 5.29
CA ASN A 196 7.11 15.16 4.78
C ASN A 196 6.46 16.10 5.80
N GLY A 197 6.01 15.60 6.94
CA GLY A 197 5.31 16.36 7.97
C GLY A 197 3.84 16.62 7.61
N GLU A 198 3.26 15.78 6.75
CA GLU A 198 1.89 15.97 6.26
C GLU A 198 0.81 15.50 7.25
N TYR A 199 1.17 14.64 8.20
CA TYR A 199 0.23 14.04 9.15
C TYR A 199 0.24 14.73 10.52
N THR A 200 1.20 15.60 10.79
CA THR A 200 1.32 16.29 12.08
C THR A 200 0.08 17.15 12.42
N GLY A 201 -0.61 17.65 11.39
CA GLY A 201 -1.84 18.43 11.52
C GLY A 201 -3.13 17.61 11.60
N LEU A 202 -3.08 16.27 11.63
CA LEU A 202 -4.27 15.41 11.52
C LEU A 202 -5.29 15.61 12.67
N GLY A 203 -4.85 16.11 13.83
CA GLY A 203 -5.69 16.46 14.99
C GLY A 203 -6.38 17.83 14.89
N PHE A 204 -6.20 18.56 13.78
CA PHE A 204 -6.72 19.89 13.60
C PHE A 204 -7.57 19.99 12.33
N THR A 205 -8.49 20.91 12.32
CA THR A 205 -9.25 21.31 11.13
C THR A 205 -8.45 22.32 10.29
N SER A 206 -8.89 22.62 9.07
CA SER A 206 -8.22 23.56 8.17
C SER A 206 -8.10 25.00 8.74
N ASP A 207 -9.00 25.39 9.65
CA ASP A 207 -8.99 26.66 10.38
C ASP A 207 -8.19 26.61 11.69
N GLY A 208 -7.41 25.55 11.92
CA GLY A 208 -6.51 25.40 13.05
C GLY A 208 -7.15 25.03 14.39
N LYS A 209 -8.46 24.75 14.41
CA LYS A 209 -9.15 24.29 15.62
C LYS A 209 -8.93 22.79 15.83
N ARG A 210 -9.02 22.34 17.09
CA ARG A 210 -8.95 20.94 17.44
C ARG A 210 -10.17 20.19 16.89
N ASN A 211 -9.94 19.07 16.24
CA ASN A 211 -11.00 18.18 15.77
C ASN A 211 -11.27 17.03 16.77
N ALA A 212 -12.21 16.15 16.44
CA ALA A 212 -12.60 15.01 17.28
C ALA A 212 -11.45 14.00 17.54
N TYR A 213 -10.38 14.03 16.75
CA TYR A 213 -9.25 13.11 16.86
C TYR A 213 -8.06 13.71 17.62
N TYR A 214 -8.11 14.99 18.00
CA TYR A 214 -6.97 15.68 18.61
C TYR A 214 -6.33 14.91 19.77
N ASN A 215 -7.14 14.42 20.71
CA ASN A 215 -6.66 13.67 21.89
C ASN A 215 -6.18 12.24 21.56
N LYS A 216 -6.49 11.74 20.36
CA LYS A 216 -6.12 10.41 19.89
C LYS A 216 -4.84 10.41 19.05
N ILE A 217 -4.25 11.59 18.80
CA ILE A 217 -3.10 11.75 17.92
C ILE A 217 -1.92 12.22 18.74
N HIS A 218 -0.85 11.41 18.76
CA HIS A 218 0.40 11.69 19.42
C HIS A 218 1.48 11.94 18.39
N VAL A 219 1.97 13.19 18.29
CA VAL A 219 3.05 13.55 17.37
C VAL A 219 4.37 13.47 18.11
N LEU A 220 5.25 12.59 17.66
CA LEU A 220 6.58 12.35 18.21
C LEU A 220 7.65 12.80 17.21
N THR A 221 8.46 13.78 17.59
CA THR A 221 9.57 14.31 16.79
C THR A 221 10.89 13.88 17.42
N PRO A 222 11.72 13.06 16.74
CA PRO A 222 13.00 12.60 17.25
C PRO A 222 13.90 13.73 17.74
N ALA A 223 14.66 13.49 18.79
CA ALA A 223 15.55 14.45 19.46
C ALA A 223 14.86 15.66 20.11
N GLN A 224 13.56 15.84 19.90
CA GLN A 224 12.78 16.90 20.54
C GLN A 224 11.93 16.35 21.67
N ASN A 225 10.70 15.92 21.34
CA ASN A 225 9.77 15.29 22.27
C ASN A 225 9.74 13.75 22.14
N PHE A 226 10.66 13.18 21.36
CA PHE A 226 10.84 11.75 21.24
C PHE A 226 12.30 11.39 21.47
N LYS A 227 12.61 11.01 22.71
CA LYS A 227 13.92 10.54 23.15
C LYS A 227 13.79 9.21 23.85
N VAL A 228 14.82 8.38 23.79
CA VAL A 228 14.84 7.04 24.36
C VAL A 228 15.94 6.94 25.43
N ALA A 229 15.57 6.56 26.65
CA ALA A 229 16.55 6.35 27.70
C ALA A 229 17.36 5.08 27.43
N ILE A 230 18.69 5.21 27.40
CA ILE A 230 19.57 4.08 27.08
C ILE A 230 19.43 2.92 28.08
N LYS A 231 19.17 3.23 29.37
CA LYS A 231 18.93 2.24 30.40
C LYS A 231 17.71 1.35 30.17
N GLN A 232 16.72 1.84 29.40
CA GLN A 232 15.47 1.14 29.11
C GLN A 232 15.54 0.31 27.81
N LEU A 233 16.64 0.42 27.06
CA LEU A 233 16.82 -0.32 25.82
C LEU A 233 17.17 -1.79 26.08
N HIS A 234 16.50 -2.67 25.35
CA HIS A 234 16.91 -4.05 25.24
C HIS A 234 18.13 -4.19 24.33
N LEU A 235 19.06 -5.07 24.69
CA LEU A 235 20.28 -5.33 23.91
C LEU A 235 19.98 -5.65 22.44
N ASN A 236 18.94 -6.41 22.17
CA ASN A 236 18.58 -6.77 20.80
C ASN A 236 18.17 -5.56 19.97
N VAL A 237 17.45 -4.60 20.55
CA VAL A 237 17.01 -3.38 19.85
C VAL A 237 18.22 -2.52 19.48
N ILE A 238 19.13 -2.26 20.43
CA ILE A 238 20.33 -1.45 20.13
C ILE A 238 21.28 -2.16 19.17
N LEU A 239 21.41 -3.49 19.24
CA LEU A 239 22.20 -4.26 18.27
C LEU A 239 21.61 -4.19 16.87
N ASN A 240 20.28 -4.26 16.73
CA ASN A 240 19.63 -4.10 15.44
C ASN A 240 19.92 -2.71 14.86
N ILE A 241 19.82 -1.65 15.67
CA ILE A 241 20.19 -0.29 15.24
C ILE A 241 21.65 -0.25 14.76
N LEU A 242 22.59 -0.78 15.55
CA LEU A 242 24.01 -0.76 15.22
C LEU A 242 24.32 -1.57 13.94
N ILE A 243 23.75 -2.75 13.81
CA ILE A 243 24.00 -3.66 12.68
C ILE A 243 23.24 -3.17 11.44
N HIS A 244 21.99 -2.86 11.58
CA HIS A 244 21.12 -2.56 10.43
C HIS A 244 21.09 -1.07 10.06
N ALA A 245 21.05 -0.13 11.01
CA ALA A 245 21.10 1.30 10.69
C ALA A 245 22.52 1.82 10.50
N LEU A 246 23.46 1.32 11.25
CA LEU A 246 24.83 1.87 11.26
C LEU A 246 25.88 0.94 10.64
N HIS A 247 25.49 -0.20 10.08
CA HIS A 247 26.39 -1.18 9.44
C HIS A 247 27.57 -1.62 10.32
N LEU A 248 27.30 -1.98 11.56
CA LEU A 248 28.33 -2.48 12.46
C LEU A 248 28.78 -3.89 12.01
N PRO A 249 30.07 -4.14 11.79
CA PRO A 249 30.55 -5.47 11.45
C PRO A 249 30.27 -6.51 12.53
N GLY A 250 30.03 -7.78 12.13
CA GLY A 250 29.66 -8.85 13.07
C GLY A 250 30.69 -9.12 14.17
N THR A 251 31.99 -8.91 13.90
CA THR A 251 33.04 -8.98 14.93
C THR A 251 32.88 -7.90 15.99
N SER A 252 32.65 -6.67 15.55
CA SER A 252 32.41 -5.52 16.44
C SER A 252 31.09 -5.66 17.21
N ALA A 253 30.05 -6.23 16.60
CA ALA A 253 28.79 -6.49 17.27
C ALA A 253 28.93 -7.50 18.43
N ARG A 254 29.83 -8.50 18.31
CA ARG A 254 30.13 -9.42 19.43
C ARG A 254 30.79 -8.70 20.57
N GLU A 255 31.76 -7.81 20.30
CA GLU A 255 32.41 -7.04 21.37
C GLU A 255 31.46 -6.01 21.98
N PHE A 256 30.61 -5.35 21.18
CA PHE A 256 29.58 -4.46 21.71
C PHE A 256 28.65 -5.19 22.70
N ARG A 257 28.25 -6.42 22.40
CA ARG A 257 27.39 -7.22 23.27
C ARG A 257 28.07 -7.47 24.63
N ARG A 258 29.38 -7.72 24.64
CA ARG A 258 30.16 -7.92 25.87
C ARG A 258 30.27 -6.63 26.71
N ILE A 259 30.55 -5.50 26.03
CA ILE A 259 30.60 -4.18 26.66
C ILE A 259 29.24 -3.83 27.28
N TRP A 260 28.17 -3.99 26.52
CA TRP A 260 26.81 -3.70 27.00
C TRP A 260 26.44 -4.53 28.22
N GLN A 261 26.68 -5.84 28.18
CA GLN A 261 26.38 -6.73 29.28
C GLN A 261 27.21 -6.35 30.53
N HIS A 262 28.50 -6.06 30.37
CA HIS A 262 29.35 -5.61 31.44
C HIS A 262 28.85 -4.34 32.16
N LEU A 263 28.42 -3.34 31.37
CA LEU A 263 27.85 -2.11 31.91
C LEU A 263 26.51 -2.35 32.61
N LYS A 264 25.70 -3.22 32.04
CA LYS A 264 24.39 -3.59 32.58
C LYS A 264 24.53 -4.32 33.91
N ASP A 265 25.45 -5.27 34.00
CA ASP A 265 25.71 -6.03 35.22
C ASP A 265 26.26 -5.14 36.36
N LYS A 266 27.01 -4.10 35.99
CA LYS A 266 27.45 -3.05 36.91
C LYS A 266 26.40 -2.01 37.29
N GLY A 267 25.26 -1.99 36.60
CA GLY A 267 24.21 -1.00 36.84
C GLY A 267 24.54 0.42 36.35
N CYS A 268 25.63 0.59 35.59
CA CYS A 268 26.14 1.90 35.14
C CYS A 268 25.95 2.17 33.64
N LEU A 269 24.93 1.58 33.04
CA LEU A 269 24.65 1.76 31.61
C LEU A 269 24.18 3.18 31.32
N THR A 270 25.07 4.02 30.79
CA THR A 270 24.83 5.39 30.29
C THR A 270 25.55 5.58 28.97
N LEU A 271 25.19 6.62 28.18
CA LEU A 271 25.93 6.98 26.96
C LEU A 271 27.39 7.31 27.27
N HIS A 272 27.64 8.06 28.36
CA HIS A 272 28.99 8.40 28.81
C HIS A 272 29.80 7.15 29.12
N GLU A 273 29.31 6.29 29.99
CA GLU A 273 30.01 5.04 30.39
C GLU A 273 30.22 4.09 29.23
N LEU A 274 29.27 4.07 28.26
CA LEU A 274 29.41 3.30 27.04
C LEU A 274 30.60 3.79 26.20
N GLY A 275 30.75 5.10 26.07
CA GLY A 275 31.91 5.71 25.37
C GLY A 275 33.24 5.38 26.06
N GLU A 276 33.31 5.51 27.38
CA GLU A 276 34.51 5.18 28.14
C GLU A 276 34.82 3.68 28.12
N ALA A 277 33.81 2.83 28.19
CA ALA A 277 34.00 1.39 28.10
C ALA A 277 34.53 1.00 26.68
N ILE A 278 34.02 1.57 25.60
CA ILE A 278 34.53 1.32 24.24
C ILE A 278 35.98 1.76 24.12
N ARG A 279 36.36 2.93 24.70
CA ARG A 279 37.72 3.46 24.70
C ARG A 279 38.70 2.51 25.36
N ASN A 280 38.34 1.98 26.51
CA ASN A 280 39.21 1.18 27.38
C ASN A 280 39.08 -0.33 27.16
N TRP A 281 38.17 -0.76 26.19
CA TRP A 281 37.95 -2.18 25.96
C TRP A 281 39.15 -2.85 25.30
N ASN A 282 39.56 -3.99 25.84
CA ASN A 282 40.65 -4.77 25.25
C ASN A 282 40.19 -5.51 23.99
N CYS A 283 40.31 -4.88 22.84
CA CYS A 283 39.97 -5.43 21.54
C CYS A 283 40.90 -4.88 20.46
N ASN A 284 40.83 -5.47 19.26
CA ASN A 284 41.57 -5.00 18.09
C ASN A 284 41.21 -3.54 17.77
N GLN A 285 42.20 -2.74 17.33
CA GLN A 285 42.03 -1.33 16.99
C GLN A 285 40.90 -1.07 15.97
N ASN A 286 40.84 -1.88 14.90
CA ASN A 286 39.79 -1.74 13.87
C ASN A 286 38.38 -1.97 14.44
N VAL A 287 38.23 -2.89 15.41
CA VAL A 287 36.99 -3.14 16.10
C VAL A 287 36.61 -1.94 16.99
N ARG A 288 37.61 -1.38 17.69
CA ARG A 288 37.42 -0.18 18.53
C ARG A 288 36.97 1.02 17.70
N ASP A 289 37.63 1.29 16.58
CA ASP A 289 37.33 2.40 15.67
C ASP A 289 35.92 2.22 15.07
N ALA A 290 35.58 1.00 14.69
CA ALA A 290 34.22 0.69 14.23
C ALA A 290 33.15 0.94 15.30
N LEU A 291 33.42 0.60 16.56
CA LEU A 291 32.50 0.86 17.67
C LEU A 291 32.39 2.36 17.96
N PHE A 292 33.51 3.08 17.99
CA PHE A 292 33.50 4.53 18.22
C PHE A 292 32.72 5.29 17.15
N SER A 293 32.91 4.97 15.91
CA SER A 293 32.16 5.63 14.81
C SER A 293 30.65 5.49 15.00
N ARG A 294 30.18 4.33 15.44
CA ARG A 294 28.74 4.06 15.67
C ARG A 294 28.23 4.67 16.98
N TYR A 295 29.07 4.66 17.99
CA TYR A 295 28.78 5.35 19.25
C TYR A 295 28.56 6.86 19.02
N TYR A 296 29.44 7.52 18.25
CA TYR A 296 29.24 8.93 17.91
C TYR A 296 27.99 9.17 17.08
N ALA A 297 27.64 8.27 16.18
CA ALA A 297 26.37 8.39 15.45
C ALA A 297 25.16 8.31 16.38
N LEU A 298 25.17 7.42 17.37
CA LEU A 298 24.11 7.34 18.40
C LEU A 298 24.02 8.61 19.23
N VAL A 299 25.14 9.14 19.72
CA VAL A 299 25.18 10.35 20.53
C VAL A 299 24.73 11.58 19.73
N ASN A 300 25.27 11.75 18.53
CA ASN A 300 24.98 12.92 17.66
C ASN A 300 23.55 12.93 17.13
N SER A 301 22.87 11.78 17.09
CA SER A 301 21.44 11.73 16.71
C SER A 301 20.55 12.52 17.67
N GLY A 302 20.99 12.73 18.92
CA GLY A 302 20.18 13.34 19.98
C GLY A 302 18.93 12.53 20.35
N PHE A 303 18.74 11.36 19.75
CA PHE A 303 17.59 10.49 19.98
C PHE A 303 17.69 9.71 21.30
N PHE A 304 18.92 9.43 21.77
CA PHE A 304 19.16 8.72 23.02
C PHE A 304 19.51 9.69 24.15
N THR A 305 19.08 9.35 25.36
CA THR A 305 19.34 10.16 26.56
C THR A 305 19.70 9.28 27.76
N ASP A 306 20.50 9.81 28.67
CA ASP A 306 20.76 9.22 29.98
C ASP A 306 19.72 9.63 31.03
N ASN A 307 18.99 10.73 30.75
CA ASN A 307 17.96 11.22 31.65
C ASN A 307 16.61 10.54 31.35
N VAL A 308 16.20 9.66 32.26
CA VAL A 308 14.92 8.93 32.15
C VAL A 308 13.72 9.87 32.18
N ALA A 309 13.81 11.04 32.80
CA ALA A 309 12.71 12.02 32.84
C ALA A 309 12.49 12.72 31.49
N GLU A 310 13.49 12.76 30.61
CA GLU A 310 13.37 13.27 29.25
C GLU A 310 12.92 12.21 28.24
N ALA A 311 12.93 10.94 28.64
CA ALA A 311 12.58 9.85 27.74
C ALA A 311 11.07 9.82 27.51
N THR A 312 10.70 9.65 26.24
CA THR A 312 9.32 9.43 25.85
C THR A 312 9.01 7.94 25.88
N LEU A 313 8.03 7.56 26.66
CA LEU A 313 7.57 6.18 26.69
C LEU A 313 6.64 5.93 25.49
N LEU A 314 7.20 5.50 24.36
CA LEU A 314 6.45 5.10 23.18
C LEU A 314 5.34 4.09 23.52
N GLU A 315 5.62 3.21 24.48
CA GLU A 315 4.69 2.21 24.96
C GLU A 315 3.41 2.84 25.54
N GLU A 316 3.53 3.92 26.32
CA GLU A 316 2.36 4.61 26.89
C GLU A 316 1.45 5.19 25.80
N CYS A 317 2.07 5.81 24.76
CA CYS A 317 1.32 6.31 23.61
C CYS A 317 0.57 5.17 22.88
N LEU A 318 1.25 4.03 22.68
CA LEU A 318 0.68 2.88 22.01
C LEU A 318 -0.41 2.19 22.84
N PHE A 319 -0.23 2.11 24.18
CA PHE A 319 -1.27 1.52 25.06
C PHE A 319 -2.50 2.40 25.16
N LYS A 320 -2.33 3.71 25.25
CA LYS A 320 -3.44 4.64 25.18
C LYS A 320 -4.19 4.51 23.85
N ALA A 321 -3.44 4.41 22.74
CA ALA A 321 -4.03 4.16 21.42
C ALA A 321 -4.77 2.81 21.35
N ARG A 322 -4.32 1.78 22.06
CA ARG A 322 -4.98 0.47 22.14
C ARG A 322 -6.35 0.54 22.83
N GLU A 323 -6.50 1.37 23.84
CA GLU A 323 -7.74 1.46 24.62
C GLU A 323 -8.85 2.24 23.89
N GLU A 324 -8.49 3.36 23.28
CA GLU A 324 -9.45 4.30 22.71
C GLU A 324 -9.43 4.39 21.18
N GLY A 325 -8.48 3.72 20.55
CA GLY A 325 -8.07 3.97 19.17
C GLY A 325 -7.21 5.23 19.08
N GLY A 326 -6.09 5.16 18.38
CA GLY A 326 -5.20 6.32 18.28
C GLY A 326 -4.10 6.16 17.25
N ALA A 327 -3.49 7.30 16.88
CA ALA A 327 -2.34 7.36 15.98
C ALA A 327 -1.11 7.93 16.67
N VAL A 328 0.01 7.24 16.50
CA VAL A 328 1.34 7.75 16.85
C VAL A 328 2.04 8.15 15.56
N ILE A 329 2.27 9.46 15.39
CA ILE A 329 2.89 10.02 14.19
C ILE A 329 4.36 10.30 14.52
N ILE A 330 5.26 9.60 13.84
CA ILE A 330 6.71 9.82 13.94
C ILE A 330 7.09 10.84 12.86
N ASN A 331 7.29 12.08 13.27
CA ASN A 331 7.65 13.17 12.38
C ASN A 331 9.13 13.11 12.02
N LEU A 332 9.44 12.65 10.82
CA LEU A 332 10.81 12.47 10.30
C LEU A 332 11.26 13.62 9.38
N ARG A 333 10.48 14.69 9.25
CA ARG A 333 10.70 15.74 8.25
C ARG A 333 12.09 16.39 8.32
N ASN A 334 12.58 16.66 9.52
CA ASN A 334 13.85 17.38 9.72
C ASN A 334 14.96 16.46 10.22
N THR A 335 14.85 15.15 10.06
CA THR A 335 15.85 14.19 10.48
C THR A 335 16.83 13.88 9.35
N SER A 336 18.10 13.65 9.67
CA SER A 336 19.09 13.20 8.69
C SER A 336 18.75 11.78 8.20
N PRO A 337 19.24 11.34 7.03
CA PRO A 337 19.01 9.98 6.55
C PRO A 337 19.46 8.89 7.55
N ILE A 338 20.57 9.11 8.26
CA ILE A 338 21.09 8.16 9.27
C ILE A 338 20.17 8.15 10.49
N ASP A 339 19.77 9.32 10.98
CA ASP A 339 18.89 9.42 12.14
C ASP A 339 17.52 8.80 11.88
N ARG A 340 16.98 8.99 10.65
CA ARG A 340 15.74 8.28 10.22
C ARG A 340 15.88 6.78 10.37
N GLN A 341 16.98 6.22 9.89
CA GLN A 341 17.23 4.78 9.97
C GLN A 341 17.32 4.33 11.44
N ILE A 342 18.02 5.08 12.30
CA ILE A 342 18.10 4.80 13.74
C ILE A 342 16.69 4.76 14.37
N VAL A 343 15.89 5.79 14.11
CA VAL A 343 14.54 5.92 14.67
C VAL A 343 13.61 4.82 14.17
N VAL A 344 13.64 4.52 12.88
CA VAL A 344 12.79 3.48 12.28
C VAL A 344 13.17 2.10 12.78
N GLU A 345 14.48 1.80 12.88
CA GLU A 345 14.98 0.55 13.47
C GLU A 345 14.54 0.36 14.93
N TYR A 346 14.66 1.42 15.73
CA TYR A 346 14.14 1.42 17.09
C TYR A 346 12.65 1.12 17.13
N LEU A 347 11.87 1.87 16.33
CA LEU A 347 10.40 1.75 16.29
C LEU A 347 9.96 0.33 15.90
N LEU A 348 10.50 -0.20 14.81
CA LEU A 348 10.14 -1.53 14.32
C LEU A 348 10.54 -2.61 15.33
N GLY A 349 11.74 -2.52 15.89
CA GLY A 349 12.19 -3.43 16.94
C GLY A 349 11.28 -3.40 18.17
N LYS A 350 10.83 -2.20 18.57
CA LYS A 350 9.93 -2.04 19.71
C LYS A 350 8.51 -2.53 19.43
N LEU A 351 7.98 -2.29 18.23
CA LEU A 351 6.69 -2.84 17.82
C LEU A 351 6.70 -4.37 17.81
N VAL A 352 7.75 -4.99 17.27
CA VAL A 352 7.89 -6.46 17.28
C VAL A 352 7.96 -6.98 18.72
N GLU A 353 8.71 -6.33 19.62
CA GLU A 353 8.78 -6.70 21.03
C GLU A 353 7.39 -6.68 21.70
N LEU A 354 6.62 -5.61 21.50
CA LEU A 354 5.28 -5.45 22.09
C LEU A 354 4.25 -6.44 21.53
N LEU A 355 4.34 -6.75 20.25
CA LEU A 355 3.44 -7.69 19.57
C LEU A 355 3.76 -9.15 19.94
N THR A 356 5.06 -9.52 19.98
CA THR A 356 5.48 -10.88 20.36
C THR A 356 5.23 -11.17 21.84
N SER A 357 5.26 -10.14 22.69
CA SER A 357 4.90 -10.26 24.11
C SER A 357 3.39 -10.15 24.37
N TRP A 358 2.56 -10.08 23.33
CA TRP A 358 1.10 -9.94 23.41
C TRP A 358 0.60 -8.69 24.15
N ARG A 359 1.49 -7.70 24.38
CA ARG A 359 1.13 -6.42 24.97
C ARG A 359 0.35 -5.53 23.99
N LEU A 360 0.56 -5.75 22.69
CA LEU A 360 -0.29 -5.27 21.57
C LEU A 360 -0.76 -6.47 20.76
N LYS A 361 -1.92 -6.36 20.11
CA LYS A 361 -2.47 -7.41 19.24
C LYS A 361 -2.17 -7.14 17.76
N ALA A 362 -2.32 -5.90 17.35
CA ALA A 362 -2.11 -5.46 15.97
C ALA A 362 -1.77 -3.97 15.91
N VAL A 363 -1.05 -3.58 14.86
CA VAL A 363 -0.70 -2.19 14.56
C VAL A 363 -0.81 -1.97 13.05
N PHE A 364 -1.51 -0.92 12.64
CA PHE A 364 -1.52 -0.46 11.27
C PHE A 364 -0.37 0.53 11.05
N LEU A 365 0.62 0.14 10.27
CA LEU A 365 1.80 0.96 9.97
C LEU A 365 1.63 1.64 8.61
N PHE A 366 1.57 2.96 8.60
CA PHE A 366 1.61 3.78 7.39
C PHE A 366 3.03 4.30 7.18
N ALA A 367 3.65 3.94 6.06
CA ALA A 367 5.03 4.27 5.76
C ALA A 367 5.12 5.12 4.49
N GLU A 368 5.33 6.43 4.68
CA GLU A 368 5.47 7.38 3.58
C GLU A 368 6.88 7.33 3.01
N GLU A 369 6.99 7.22 1.67
CA GLU A 369 8.27 7.15 0.93
C GLU A 369 9.28 6.18 1.56
N ALA A 370 8.80 5.01 1.93
CA ALA A 370 9.53 4.01 2.72
C ALA A 370 10.89 3.62 2.11
N HIS A 371 11.03 3.74 0.78
CA HIS A 371 12.29 3.47 0.07
C HIS A 371 13.46 4.37 0.51
N LEU A 372 13.18 5.52 1.14
CA LEU A 372 14.21 6.46 1.59
C LEU A 372 14.83 6.08 2.95
N TYR A 373 14.25 5.13 3.69
CA TYR A 373 14.73 4.77 5.02
C TYR A 373 14.60 3.28 5.36
N LEU A 374 13.75 2.53 4.68
CA LEU A 374 13.70 1.09 4.83
C LEU A 374 14.80 0.43 3.99
N ARG A 375 15.54 -0.46 4.62
CA ARG A 375 16.59 -1.23 3.98
C ARG A 375 16.05 -2.45 3.26
N GLU A 376 16.91 -3.00 2.41
CA GLU A 376 16.62 -4.19 1.63
C GLU A 376 16.16 -5.39 2.46
N THR A 377 16.81 -5.63 3.61
CA THR A 377 16.47 -6.72 4.51
C THR A 377 15.12 -6.55 5.22
N TYR A 378 14.71 -5.31 5.50
CA TYR A 378 13.44 -5.04 6.14
C TYR A 378 12.24 -5.15 5.21
N TRP A 379 12.42 -4.89 3.92
CA TRP A 379 11.32 -5.07 2.98
C TRP A 379 10.75 -6.49 3.02
N ASP A 380 11.65 -7.48 3.02
CA ASP A 380 11.25 -8.89 3.08
C ASP A 380 10.69 -9.25 4.47
N ASP A 381 11.28 -8.74 5.55
CA ASP A 381 10.82 -8.98 6.92
C ASP A 381 9.46 -8.32 7.22
N ILE A 382 9.20 -7.10 6.73
CA ILE A 382 7.91 -6.43 6.90
C ILE A 382 6.79 -7.24 6.21
N VAL A 383 7.06 -7.71 5.02
CA VAL A 383 6.06 -8.43 4.22
C VAL A 383 5.80 -9.83 4.75
N THR A 384 6.82 -10.52 5.26
CA THR A 384 6.72 -11.91 5.70
C THR A 384 6.53 -12.05 7.21
N ARG A 385 7.51 -11.63 8.00
CA ARG A 385 7.55 -11.84 9.44
C ARG A 385 6.68 -10.85 10.23
N MET A 386 6.77 -9.56 9.91
CA MET A 386 6.08 -8.53 10.69
C MET A 386 4.57 -8.64 10.55
N ARG A 387 4.09 -9.06 9.38
CA ARG A 387 2.67 -9.38 9.15
C ARG A 387 2.18 -10.48 10.10
N HIS A 388 2.98 -11.53 10.31
CA HIS A 388 2.63 -12.61 11.24
C HIS A 388 2.61 -12.14 12.71
N TYR A 389 3.37 -11.10 13.04
CA TYR A 389 3.33 -10.50 14.37
C TYR A 389 2.18 -9.53 14.56
N GLY A 390 1.45 -9.16 13.50
CA GLY A 390 0.33 -8.23 13.57
C GLY A 390 0.68 -6.79 13.16
N ILE A 391 1.75 -6.58 12.37
CA ILE A 391 2.05 -5.29 11.73
C ILE A 391 1.46 -5.32 10.33
N PHE A 392 0.41 -4.52 10.09
CA PHE A 392 -0.26 -4.40 8.80
C PHE A 392 0.19 -3.13 8.11
N THR A 393 0.97 -3.28 7.06
CA THR A 393 1.69 -2.14 6.46
C THR A 393 0.97 -1.58 5.25
N THR A 394 0.88 -0.26 5.20
CA THR A 394 0.46 0.53 4.04
C THR A 394 1.63 1.39 3.56
N PHE A 395 2.20 1.04 2.41
CA PHE A 395 3.24 1.85 1.78
C PHE A 395 2.63 2.96 0.93
N ILE A 396 3.16 4.17 1.08
CA ILE A 396 2.72 5.35 0.34
C ILE A 396 3.93 5.88 -0.42
N THR A 397 3.86 5.92 -1.77
CA THR A 397 4.97 6.39 -2.59
C THR A 397 4.51 7.06 -3.87
N ASN A 398 5.29 8.03 -4.34
CA ASN A 398 5.15 8.61 -5.67
C ASN A 398 6.08 7.95 -6.71
N GLN A 399 6.93 7.01 -6.27
CA GLN A 399 7.88 6.28 -7.11
C GLN A 399 7.62 4.77 -6.99
N PRO A 400 6.63 4.24 -7.74
CA PRO A 400 6.27 2.82 -7.66
C PRO A 400 7.44 1.89 -7.98
N ASP A 401 8.33 2.30 -8.89
CA ASP A 401 9.48 1.49 -9.31
C ASP A 401 10.54 1.28 -8.22
N THR A 402 10.49 2.06 -7.14
CA THR A 402 11.38 1.89 -5.98
C THR A 402 10.93 0.79 -5.03
N ILE A 403 9.67 0.37 -5.13
CA ILE A 403 9.16 -0.80 -4.40
C ILE A 403 9.55 -2.05 -5.18
N ARG A 404 10.17 -3.00 -4.52
CA ARG A 404 10.61 -4.25 -5.13
C ARG A 404 9.45 -5.06 -5.70
N GLU A 405 9.68 -5.75 -6.81
CA GLU A 405 8.66 -6.56 -7.48
C GLU A 405 8.07 -7.64 -6.57
N ASN A 406 8.88 -8.27 -5.71
CA ASN A 406 8.41 -9.27 -4.75
C ASN A 406 7.37 -8.73 -3.76
N ILE A 407 7.45 -7.44 -3.41
CA ILE A 407 6.48 -6.76 -2.53
C ILE A 407 5.17 -6.51 -3.26
N TYR A 408 5.23 -6.03 -4.52
CA TYR A 408 4.04 -5.90 -5.34
C TYR A 408 3.30 -7.22 -5.53
N ARG A 409 4.03 -8.31 -5.72
CA ARG A 409 3.44 -9.67 -5.85
C ARG A 409 2.72 -10.13 -4.60
N GLN A 410 3.09 -9.60 -3.44
CA GLN A 410 2.50 -9.92 -2.14
C GLN A 410 1.50 -8.88 -1.66
N ALA A 411 1.35 -7.76 -2.38
CA ALA A 411 0.38 -6.74 -2.05
C ALA A 411 -1.05 -7.26 -2.24
N ASP A 412 -1.84 -7.14 -1.19
CA ASP A 412 -3.25 -7.55 -1.19
C ASP A 412 -4.12 -6.43 -1.79
N ASN A 413 -3.81 -5.17 -1.48
CA ASN A 413 -4.54 -4.01 -1.97
C ASN A 413 -3.59 -2.99 -2.60
N ILE A 414 -3.94 -2.49 -3.77
CA ILE A 414 -3.19 -1.44 -4.47
C ILE A 414 -4.15 -0.31 -4.86
N PHE A 415 -3.90 0.87 -4.31
CA PHE A 415 -4.62 2.10 -4.65
C PHE A 415 -3.76 2.91 -5.63
N LEU A 416 -4.24 3.03 -6.87
CA LEU A 416 -3.53 3.72 -7.95
C LEU A 416 -4.17 5.08 -8.22
N PHE A 417 -3.34 6.12 -8.23
CA PHE A 417 -3.72 7.47 -8.62
C PHE A 417 -3.00 7.87 -9.91
N ASN A 418 -3.72 8.48 -10.83
CA ASN A 418 -3.20 8.96 -12.12
C ASN A 418 -2.71 10.40 -12.05
#